data_970be1a30ebf2fc972e05d2bdb20c27f
#
_entry.id   970be1a30ebf2fc972e05d2bdb20c27f
#
_cell.length_a   1.000
_cell.length_b   1.000
_cell.length_c   1.000
_cell.angle_alpha   90.00
_cell.angle_beta   90.00
_cell.angle_gamma   90.00
#
_symmetry.space_group_name_H-M   'P 1'
#
loop_
_entity.id
_entity.type
_entity.pdbx_description
1 polymer ?
#
loop_
_entity_poly.entity_id
_entity_poly.type
_entity_poly.pdbx_seq_one_letter_code
_entity_poly.pdbx_strand_id
1 'polypeptide(L)'
;MIEHAEVLQRGDDSGNEMLVRFRLPSGLEIFGLPTKNFYGGHWDLGPTWNYAVLSDRPFLVDAGRFGQGKKLVAMLEKIGITAADLDFVLISHGHEDHDGGLAELVDATCLNVKAHAIYGRLIKTYPAKSPTADKKDFPAKCWHCPMPETFYTQNCLEYHNVLQGLKIDPIGNGANEIGPDIRTAHLPGHSPDCLAVRLGDEAIIVGDIILPDISPWPTRKSLFNEVAAVIDPPYTDAAAIFGLRCYIRSLKKLIKIASDAPGLLVLPAHRFYYHGRWNPVDLENRAKELLAHHIARCGAIIDILKNGAKTAEEIAAAHFEKDLLEGYGSIMAANEIVSHCELLIESGDVVAVNGNAYAATGSMQFETDIQEEI
;
A
#
# COMPACT_ATOMS: atom_id res chain seq x y z
N MET A 1 -15.68 4.68 -20.31
CA MET A 1 -14.79 5.85 -20.10
C MET A 1 -15.02 6.32 -18.68
N ILE A 2 -13.97 6.74 -17.97
CA ILE A 2 -14.12 7.38 -16.67
C ILE A 2 -14.62 8.81 -16.91
N GLU A 3 -15.60 9.23 -16.17
CA GLU A 3 -16.08 10.61 -16.19
C GLU A 3 -14.93 11.56 -15.85
N HIS A 4 -14.83 12.68 -16.55
CA HIS A 4 -13.76 13.67 -16.41
C HIS A 4 -12.34 13.23 -16.84
N ALA A 5 -12.14 12.03 -17.42
CA ALA A 5 -10.82 11.58 -17.88
C ALA A 5 -10.59 11.90 -19.36
N GLU A 6 -9.45 12.53 -19.65
CA GLU A 6 -8.93 12.76 -20.98
C GLU A 6 -7.59 12.04 -21.17
N VAL A 7 -7.52 11.13 -22.15
CA VAL A 7 -6.28 10.43 -22.48
C VAL A 7 -5.44 11.32 -23.40
N LEU A 8 -4.36 11.88 -22.87
CA LEU A 8 -3.43 12.74 -23.60
C LEU A 8 -2.43 11.94 -24.44
N GLN A 9 -1.99 10.78 -23.91
CA GLN A 9 -1.15 9.81 -24.61
C GLN A 9 -1.70 8.40 -24.30
N ARG A 10 -1.86 7.60 -25.34
CA ARG A 10 -2.23 6.18 -25.14
C ARG A 10 -1.01 5.39 -24.65
N GLY A 11 -1.24 4.47 -23.75
CA GLY A 11 -0.27 3.45 -23.31
C GLY A 11 -0.46 2.12 -24.05
N ASP A 12 0.22 1.09 -23.54
CA ASP A 12 -0.06 -0.31 -23.91
C ASP A 12 -1.36 -0.83 -23.23
N ASP A 13 -1.68 -2.10 -23.46
CA ASP A 13 -2.89 -2.72 -22.89
C ASP A 13 -2.90 -2.78 -21.35
N SER A 14 -1.73 -2.67 -20.71
CA SER A 14 -1.62 -2.56 -19.25
C SER A 14 -1.63 -1.11 -18.76
N GLY A 15 -1.60 -0.13 -19.66
CA GLY A 15 -1.57 1.29 -19.33
C GLY A 15 -0.16 1.86 -19.15
N ASN A 16 0.91 1.10 -19.40
CA ASN A 16 2.26 1.65 -19.33
C ASN A 16 2.43 2.83 -20.30
N GLU A 17 3.11 3.89 -19.84
CA GLU A 17 3.36 5.11 -20.61
C GLU A 17 2.12 5.91 -21.03
N MET A 18 0.94 5.57 -20.50
CA MET A 18 -0.26 6.38 -20.68
C MET A 18 -0.10 7.73 -19.97
N LEU A 19 -0.69 8.78 -20.53
CA LEU A 19 -0.83 10.08 -19.87
C LEU A 19 -2.31 10.42 -19.83
N VAL A 20 -2.84 10.66 -18.66
CA VAL A 20 -4.27 10.93 -18.47
C VAL A 20 -4.45 12.19 -17.64
N ARG A 21 -5.35 13.06 -18.08
CA ARG A 21 -5.79 14.21 -17.30
C ARG A 21 -7.19 13.95 -16.77
N PHE A 22 -7.38 14.17 -15.49
CA PHE A 22 -8.67 14.23 -14.83
C PHE A 22 -8.94 15.69 -14.48
N ARG A 23 -10.09 16.20 -14.92
CA ARG A 23 -10.51 17.57 -14.61
C ARG A 23 -11.73 17.51 -13.71
N LEU A 24 -11.56 17.90 -12.44
CA LEU A 24 -12.62 17.89 -11.46
C LEU A 24 -13.60 19.06 -11.67
N PRO A 25 -14.85 18.98 -11.17
CA PRO A 25 -15.85 20.05 -11.27
C PRO A 25 -15.37 21.39 -10.67
N SER A 26 -14.56 21.36 -9.60
CA SER A 26 -13.91 22.57 -9.03
C SER A 26 -12.92 23.24 -9.98
N GLY A 27 -12.50 22.57 -11.04
CA GLY A 27 -11.44 23.01 -11.95
C GLY A 27 -10.05 22.46 -11.57
N LEU A 28 -9.92 21.71 -10.47
CA LEU A 28 -8.67 21.06 -10.11
C LEU A 28 -8.30 20.03 -11.18
N GLU A 29 -7.06 20.07 -11.63
CA GLU A 29 -6.51 19.09 -12.60
C GLU A 29 -5.59 18.10 -11.90
N ILE A 30 -5.77 16.82 -12.25
CA ILE A 30 -4.94 15.72 -11.79
C ILE A 30 -4.40 15.00 -13.02
N PHE A 31 -3.10 14.69 -13.04
CA PHE A 31 -2.50 13.90 -14.11
C PHE A 31 -2.09 12.53 -13.59
N GLY A 32 -2.61 11.47 -14.21
CA GLY A 32 -2.18 10.09 -14.00
C GLY A 32 -0.96 9.78 -14.84
N LEU A 33 0.12 9.34 -14.20
CA LEU A 33 1.45 9.10 -14.76
C LEU A 33 1.90 7.68 -14.43
N PRO A 34 1.36 6.65 -15.09
CA PRO A 34 1.69 5.27 -14.79
C PRO A 34 3.11 4.92 -15.20
N THR A 35 3.93 4.52 -14.24
CA THR A 35 5.29 4.01 -14.44
C THR A 35 5.31 2.49 -14.44
N LYS A 36 6.22 1.91 -15.23
CA LYS A 36 6.31 0.45 -15.37
C LYS A 36 6.63 -0.21 -14.03
N ASN A 37 5.80 -1.18 -13.67
CA ASN A 37 5.98 -2.01 -12.49
C ASN A 37 5.92 -3.49 -12.92
N PHE A 38 7.07 -4.18 -12.92
CA PHE A 38 7.15 -5.56 -13.35
C PHE A 38 8.22 -6.29 -12.55
N TYR A 39 7.80 -7.28 -11.77
CA TYR A 39 8.66 -8.15 -10.97
C TYR A 39 8.94 -9.51 -11.61
N GLY A 40 8.28 -9.82 -12.71
CA GLY A 40 8.32 -11.12 -13.39
C GLY A 40 7.32 -12.14 -12.82
N GLY A 41 7.13 -13.25 -13.55
CA GLY A 41 6.19 -14.30 -13.17
C GLY A 41 4.72 -13.88 -13.29
N HIS A 42 3.86 -14.49 -12.46
CA HIS A 42 2.41 -14.27 -12.45
C HIS A 42 1.99 -13.01 -11.65
N TRP A 43 2.96 -12.23 -11.16
CA TRP A 43 2.74 -11.02 -10.38
C TRP A 43 2.69 -9.79 -11.27
N ASP A 44 1.62 -9.67 -12.01
CA ASP A 44 1.35 -8.50 -12.82
C ASP A 44 0.30 -7.62 -12.11
N LEU A 45 0.77 -6.58 -11.45
CA LEU A 45 -0.08 -5.55 -10.83
C LEU A 45 -0.45 -4.46 -11.85
N GLY A 46 0.05 -4.53 -13.06
CA GLY A 46 0.05 -3.41 -13.99
C GLY A 46 1.03 -2.31 -13.54
N PRO A 47 1.05 -1.15 -14.21
CA PRO A 47 1.90 -0.03 -13.82
C PRO A 47 1.50 0.54 -12.45
N THR A 48 2.45 1.20 -11.79
CA THR A 48 2.12 2.06 -10.65
C THR A 48 1.67 3.42 -11.16
N TRP A 49 0.44 3.81 -10.84
CA TRP A 49 -0.14 5.10 -11.16
C TRP A 49 0.33 6.14 -10.14
N ASN A 50 1.19 7.04 -10.59
CA ASN A 50 1.59 8.23 -9.84
C ASN A 50 0.67 9.38 -10.27
N TYR A 51 0.41 10.34 -9.37
CA TYR A 51 -0.54 11.41 -9.64
C TYR A 51 0.06 12.79 -9.39
N ALA A 52 0.12 13.63 -10.41
CA ALA A 52 0.43 15.05 -10.24
C ALA A 52 -0.87 15.84 -10.04
N VAL A 53 -0.98 16.57 -8.93
CA VAL A 53 -2.15 17.37 -8.55
C VAL A 53 -1.80 18.84 -8.70
N LEU A 54 -2.49 19.56 -9.59
CA LEU A 54 -2.24 20.97 -9.88
C LEU A 54 -3.17 21.88 -9.05
N SER A 55 -2.92 21.94 -7.77
CA SER A 55 -3.56 22.86 -6.83
C SER A 55 -2.77 24.17 -6.70
N ASP A 56 -3.18 25.07 -5.79
CA ASP A 56 -2.40 26.26 -5.42
C ASP A 56 -0.98 25.93 -4.90
N ARG A 57 -0.81 24.70 -4.42
CA ARG A 57 0.48 24.09 -4.06
C ARG A 57 0.61 22.75 -4.77
N PRO A 58 1.06 22.76 -6.03
CA PRO A 58 1.10 21.56 -6.83
C PRO A 58 2.04 20.52 -6.24
N PHE A 59 1.65 19.24 -6.33
CA PHE A 59 2.44 18.15 -5.78
C PHE A 59 2.28 16.86 -6.58
N LEU A 60 3.23 15.96 -6.37
CA LEU A 60 3.21 14.62 -6.92
C LEU A 60 2.87 13.60 -5.82
N VAL A 61 2.09 12.58 -6.10
CA VAL A 61 1.88 11.42 -5.24
C VAL A 61 2.57 10.23 -5.85
N ASP A 62 3.47 9.62 -5.08
CA ASP A 62 4.35 8.51 -5.40
C ASP A 62 5.42 8.83 -6.46
N ALA A 63 6.42 7.97 -6.55
CA ALA A 63 7.60 8.14 -7.37
C ALA A 63 7.86 6.95 -8.31
N GLY A 64 6.98 5.95 -8.26
CA GLY A 64 7.13 4.72 -9.01
C GLY A 64 8.27 3.84 -8.49
N ARG A 65 8.53 2.78 -9.23
CA ARG A 65 9.51 1.76 -8.93
C ARG A 65 10.95 2.27 -9.05
N PHE A 66 11.87 1.61 -8.38
CA PHE A 66 13.31 1.84 -8.54
C PHE A 66 13.74 1.84 -10.02
N GLY A 67 14.49 2.87 -10.41
CA GLY A 67 14.87 3.11 -11.80
C GLY A 67 13.80 3.81 -12.66
N GLN A 68 12.65 4.20 -12.11
CA GLN A 68 11.58 4.89 -12.84
C GLN A 68 11.48 6.39 -12.53
N GLY A 69 12.21 6.90 -11.54
CA GLY A 69 12.12 8.31 -11.12
C GLY A 69 12.44 9.31 -12.25
N LYS A 70 13.51 9.09 -13.01
CA LYS A 70 13.84 9.93 -14.18
C LYS A 70 12.80 9.85 -15.29
N LYS A 71 12.18 8.68 -15.48
CA LYS A 71 11.12 8.51 -16.46
C LYS A 71 9.87 9.29 -16.03
N LEU A 72 9.56 9.29 -14.75
CA LEU A 72 8.44 10.07 -14.20
C LEU A 72 8.66 11.57 -14.43
N VAL A 73 9.89 12.08 -14.23
CA VAL A 73 10.25 13.47 -14.59
C VAL A 73 9.98 13.74 -16.07
N ALA A 74 10.43 12.86 -16.96
CA ALA A 74 10.18 13.03 -18.40
C ALA A 74 8.69 12.96 -18.78
N MET A 75 7.87 12.23 -18.01
CA MET A 75 6.41 12.21 -18.19
C MET A 75 5.77 13.53 -17.74
N LEU A 76 6.23 14.12 -16.63
CA LEU A 76 5.81 15.46 -16.18
C LEU A 76 6.12 16.53 -17.24
N GLU A 77 7.33 16.51 -17.80
CA GLU A 77 7.74 17.45 -18.86
C GLU A 77 6.84 17.35 -20.10
N LYS A 78 6.43 16.13 -20.50
CA LYS A 78 5.51 15.93 -21.63
C LYS A 78 4.14 16.59 -21.46
N ILE A 79 3.69 16.75 -20.23
CA ILE A 79 2.42 17.42 -19.90
C ILE A 79 2.63 18.89 -19.53
N GLY A 80 3.85 19.41 -19.72
CA GLY A 80 4.20 20.81 -19.48
C GLY A 80 4.44 21.15 -18.02
N ILE A 81 4.66 20.15 -17.15
CA ILE A 81 4.97 20.34 -15.72
C ILE A 81 6.47 20.14 -15.54
N THR A 82 7.13 21.13 -14.98
CA THR A 82 8.54 21.04 -14.58
C THR A 82 8.67 20.84 -13.08
N ALA A 83 9.85 20.47 -12.61
CA ALA A 83 10.12 20.37 -11.18
C ALA A 83 9.86 21.67 -10.43
N ALA A 84 10.06 22.83 -11.09
CA ALA A 84 9.82 24.14 -10.48
C ALA A 84 8.33 24.45 -10.26
N ASP A 85 7.44 23.71 -10.91
CA ASP A 85 6.00 23.87 -10.79
C ASP A 85 5.44 23.07 -9.59
N LEU A 86 6.23 22.17 -8.98
CA LEU A 86 5.82 21.30 -7.89
C LEU A 86 6.44 21.73 -6.56
N ASP A 87 5.63 21.77 -5.50
CA ASP A 87 6.08 22.13 -4.14
C ASP A 87 6.72 20.93 -3.41
N PHE A 88 6.21 19.73 -3.62
CA PHE A 88 6.68 18.52 -2.94
C PHE A 88 6.24 17.24 -3.67
N VAL A 89 6.87 16.12 -3.30
CA VAL A 89 6.35 14.77 -3.57
C VAL A 89 5.85 14.17 -2.25
N LEU A 90 4.67 13.54 -2.30
CA LEU A 90 4.07 12.80 -1.20
C LEU A 90 4.16 11.31 -1.49
N ILE A 91 4.71 10.53 -0.58
CA ILE A 91 4.74 9.07 -0.68
C ILE A 91 3.52 8.51 0.06
N SER A 92 2.72 7.75 -0.65
CA SER A 92 1.52 7.11 -0.11
C SER A 92 1.88 6.04 0.91
N HIS A 93 2.92 5.25 0.64
CA HIS A 93 3.48 4.25 1.54
C HIS A 93 4.84 3.73 1.03
N GLY A 94 5.60 3.05 1.87
CA GLY A 94 6.98 2.66 1.62
C GLY A 94 7.17 1.32 0.92
N HIS A 95 6.35 0.96 -0.07
CA HIS A 95 6.66 -0.17 -0.94
C HIS A 95 7.50 0.30 -2.14
N GLU A 96 8.36 -0.59 -2.65
CA GLU A 96 9.39 -0.29 -3.67
C GLU A 96 8.81 0.29 -4.96
N ASP A 97 7.62 -0.10 -5.32
CA ASP A 97 6.96 0.37 -6.53
C ASP A 97 6.27 1.75 -6.36
N HIS A 98 6.27 2.30 -5.14
CA HIS A 98 5.80 3.65 -4.82
C HIS A 98 6.93 4.61 -4.47
N ASP A 99 7.93 4.15 -3.73
CA ASP A 99 9.05 4.98 -3.24
C ASP A 99 10.39 4.69 -3.93
N GLY A 100 10.48 3.60 -4.72
CA GLY A 100 11.74 3.16 -5.30
C GLY A 100 12.40 4.17 -6.23
N GLY A 101 11.61 4.94 -6.97
CA GLY A 101 12.11 6.03 -7.85
C GLY A 101 12.37 7.36 -7.15
N LEU A 102 12.07 7.46 -5.84
CA LEU A 102 12.06 8.72 -5.10
C LEU A 102 13.42 9.42 -5.09
N ALA A 103 14.52 8.67 -4.90
CA ALA A 103 15.85 9.26 -4.86
C ALA A 103 16.24 9.88 -6.22
N GLU A 104 15.94 9.18 -7.32
CA GLU A 104 16.19 9.69 -8.68
C GLU A 104 15.33 10.92 -8.98
N LEU A 105 14.07 10.92 -8.50
CA LEU A 105 13.15 12.05 -8.63
C LEU A 105 13.71 13.26 -7.88
N VAL A 106 14.10 13.11 -6.62
CA VAL A 106 14.63 14.20 -5.77
C VAL A 106 15.95 14.74 -6.34
N ASP A 107 16.87 13.86 -6.80
CA ASP A 107 18.12 14.27 -7.43
C ASP A 107 17.88 15.12 -8.69
N ALA A 108 16.85 14.79 -9.47
CA ALA A 108 16.52 15.51 -10.68
C ALA A 108 15.76 16.82 -10.44
N THR A 109 15.02 16.93 -9.32
CA THR A 109 14.03 17.99 -9.10
C THR A 109 14.28 18.83 -7.86
N CYS A 110 15.03 18.34 -6.89
CA CYS A 110 15.20 18.93 -5.56
C CYS A 110 13.89 19.12 -4.76
N LEU A 111 12.85 18.36 -5.07
CA LEU A 111 11.57 18.42 -4.38
C LEU A 111 11.68 18.02 -2.91
N ASN A 112 10.89 18.69 -2.05
CA ASN A 112 10.69 18.23 -0.69
C ASN A 112 9.89 16.93 -0.68
N VAL A 113 10.22 16.04 0.26
CA VAL A 113 9.52 14.74 0.41
C VAL A 113 8.62 14.80 1.62
N LYS A 114 7.33 14.55 1.42
CA LYS A 114 6.35 14.34 2.48
C LYS A 114 5.95 12.86 2.52
N ALA A 115 5.85 12.32 3.73
CA ALA A 115 5.34 10.98 3.96
C ALA A 115 4.83 10.83 5.39
N HIS A 116 4.15 9.76 5.70
CA HIS A 116 3.78 9.47 7.09
C HIS A 116 5.03 9.39 7.99
N ALA A 117 4.92 9.84 9.24
CA ALA A 117 6.05 9.86 10.17
C ALA A 117 6.68 8.47 10.39
N ILE A 118 5.91 7.39 10.30
CA ILE A 118 6.39 6.01 10.36
C ILE A 118 7.34 5.73 9.18
N TYR A 119 6.98 6.11 7.95
CA TYR A 119 7.85 5.96 6.78
C TYR A 119 9.23 6.56 7.02
N GLY A 120 9.28 7.83 7.44
CA GLY A 120 10.52 8.55 7.68
C GLY A 120 11.43 7.93 8.75
N ARG A 121 10.86 7.14 9.66
CA ARG A 121 11.61 6.35 10.66
C ARG A 121 12.08 5.02 10.10
N LEU A 122 11.21 4.30 9.38
CA LEU A 122 11.51 2.97 8.83
C LEU A 122 12.61 3.01 7.78
N ILE A 123 12.62 3.96 6.86
CA ILE A 123 13.67 4.05 5.82
C ILE A 123 15.08 4.21 6.39
N LYS A 124 15.22 4.81 7.59
CA LYS A 124 16.53 4.98 8.27
C LYS A 124 17.06 3.69 8.83
N THR A 125 16.25 2.65 8.96
CA THR A 125 16.62 1.35 9.53
C THR A 125 16.90 0.32 8.45
N TYR A 126 16.67 0.63 7.19
CA TYR A 126 17.00 -0.25 6.10
C TYR A 126 18.47 -0.67 6.15
N PRO A 127 18.78 -1.94 5.90
CA PRO A 127 20.17 -2.41 5.95
C PRO A 127 20.99 -1.65 4.92
N ALA A 128 22.16 -1.18 5.33
CA ALA A 128 23.14 -0.55 4.45
C ALA A 128 24.11 -1.61 3.91
N LYS A 129 24.72 -1.36 2.74
CA LYS A 129 25.81 -2.18 2.17
C LYS A 129 26.99 -2.32 3.14
N SER A 130 27.18 -1.31 4.02
CA SER A 130 28.15 -1.34 5.12
C SER A 130 27.40 -0.98 6.39
N PRO A 131 26.99 -1.95 7.22
CA PRO A 131 26.32 -1.67 8.48
C PRO A 131 27.23 -0.83 9.38
N THR A 132 26.75 0.34 9.79
CA THR A 132 27.38 1.10 10.87
C THR A 132 27.23 0.32 12.18
N ALA A 133 28.08 0.57 13.16
CA ALA A 133 28.07 -0.14 14.44
C ALA A 133 26.69 -0.14 15.13
N ASP A 134 25.90 0.91 14.91
CA ASP A 134 24.58 1.12 15.51
C ASP A 134 23.45 0.29 14.84
N LYS A 135 23.72 -0.35 13.69
CA LYS A 135 22.73 -1.14 12.93
C LYS A 135 22.90 -2.66 13.05
N LYS A 136 23.80 -3.12 13.92
CA LYS A 136 24.10 -4.56 14.08
C LYS A 136 22.91 -5.41 14.54
N ASP A 137 21.93 -4.80 15.18
CA ASP A 137 20.79 -5.49 15.79
C ASP A 137 19.56 -5.57 14.89
N PHE A 138 19.61 -4.94 13.70
CA PHE A 138 18.51 -5.02 12.74
C PHE A 138 18.79 -6.08 11.68
N PRO A 139 17.90 -7.09 11.53
CA PRO A 139 18.04 -8.07 10.47
C PRO A 139 17.96 -7.38 9.09
N ALA A 140 18.71 -7.91 8.13
CA ALA A 140 18.69 -7.46 6.75
C ALA A 140 17.35 -7.86 6.07
N LYS A 141 16.28 -7.13 6.38
CA LYS A 141 14.93 -7.40 5.88
C LYS A 141 14.26 -6.13 5.41
N CYS A 142 13.36 -6.27 4.44
CA CYS A 142 12.39 -5.24 4.13
C CYS A 142 11.29 -5.26 5.19
N TRP A 143 11.14 -4.18 5.95
CA TRP A 143 10.18 -4.09 7.06
C TRP A 143 8.72 -4.08 6.61
N HIS A 144 8.47 -3.59 5.41
CA HIS A 144 7.14 -3.48 4.86
C HIS A 144 6.69 -4.75 4.14
N CYS A 145 7.66 -5.53 3.67
CA CYS A 145 7.41 -6.71 2.85
C CYS A 145 8.16 -7.91 3.43
N PRO A 146 7.47 -8.93 3.94
CA PRO A 146 8.09 -10.12 4.53
C PRO A 146 8.69 -11.05 3.49
N MET A 147 9.42 -10.49 2.53
CA MET A 147 10.13 -11.22 1.50
C MET A 147 11.44 -11.78 2.03
N PRO A 148 11.95 -12.89 1.46
CA PRO A 148 13.18 -13.49 1.91
C PRO A 148 14.39 -12.60 1.63
N GLU A 149 15.48 -12.82 2.37
CA GLU A 149 16.73 -12.06 2.24
C GLU A 149 17.26 -12.04 0.80
N THR A 150 17.09 -13.13 0.06
CA THR A 150 17.48 -13.19 -1.36
C THR A 150 16.76 -12.18 -2.22
N PHE A 151 15.44 -12.02 -2.03
CA PHE A 151 14.67 -11.00 -2.72
C PHE A 151 15.14 -9.60 -2.35
N TYR A 152 15.27 -9.35 -1.07
CA TYR A 152 15.73 -8.08 -0.54
C TYR A 152 17.11 -7.69 -1.10
N THR A 153 18.07 -8.59 -1.07
CA THR A 153 19.45 -8.33 -1.54
C THR A 153 19.49 -8.03 -3.04
N GLN A 154 18.65 -8.71 -3.81
CA GLN A 154 18.62 -8.56 -5.27
C GLN A 154 17.82 -7.33 -5.74
N ASN A 155 16.74 -6.97 -5.03
CA ASN A 155 15.79 -5.98 -5.53
C ASN A 155 15.75 -4.70 -4.69
N CYS A 156 16.09 -4.75 -3.39
CA CYS A 156 15.81 -3.62 -2.48
C CYS A 156 17.07 -2.93 -1.95
N LEU A 157 18.20 -3.64 -1.81
CA LEU A 157 19.37 -3.13 -1.10
C LEU A 157 19.92 -1.82 -1.69
N GLU A 158 19.89 -1.68 -3.01
CA GLU A 158 20.46 -0.51 -3.68
C GLU A 158 19.62 0.73 -3.42
N TYR A 159 18.30 0.67 -3.65
CA TYR A 159 17.45 1.84 -3.46
C TYR A 159 17.28 2.19 -1.98
N HIS A 160 17.24 1.22 -1.07
CA HIS A 160 17.22 1.47 0.38
C HIS A 160 18.44 2.25 0.86
N ASN A 161 19.63 1.97 0.32
CA ASN A 161 20.83 2.74 0.67
C ASN A 161 20.69 4.22 0.31
N VAL A 162 20.03 4.54 -0.78
CA VAL A 162 19.86 5.92 -1.24
C VAL A 162 18.75 6.61 -0.44
N LEU A 163 17.63 5.93 -0.20
CA LEU A 163 16.49 6.47 0.54
C LEU A 163 16.85 6.88 1.97
N GLN A 164 17.76 6.16 2.64
CA GLN A 164 18.19 6.48 4.01
C GLN A 164 18.73 7.91 4.17
N GLY A 165 19.30 8.48 3.12
CA GLY A 165 19.83 9.83 3.10
C GLY A 165 18.79 10.93 2.92
N LEU A 166 17.57 10.60 2.55
CA LEU A 166 16.53 11.58 2.27
C LEU A 166 15.98 12.21 3.55
N LYS A 167 15.71 13.52 3.45
CA LYS A 167 15.00 14.27 4.47
C LYS A 167 13.50 14.16 4.20
N ILE A 168 12.77 13.61 5.16
CA ILE A 168 11.32 13.47 5.11
C ILE A 168 10.66 14.55 5.97
N ASP A 169 9.73 15.29 5.39
CA ASP A 169 8.81 16.20 6.12
C ASP A 169 7.61 15.36 6.59
N PRO A 170 7.49 15.06 7.89
CA PRO A 170 6.58 14.04 8.38
C PRO A 170 5.13 14.51 8.41
N ILE A 171 4.22 13.66 7.95
CA ILE A 171 2.78 13.76 8.13
C ILE A 171 2.39 12.90 9.34
N GLY A 172 1.59 13.46 10.23
CA GLY A 172 1.12 12.76 11.44
C GLY A 172 -0.10 11.87 11.19
N ASN A 173 -0.56 11.21 12.27
CA ASN A 173 -1.80 10.46 12.27
C ASN A 173 -3.02 11.39 12.08
N GLY A 174 -4.13 10.80 11.63
CA GLY A 174 -5.39 11.53 11.44
C GLY A 174 -5.49 12.24 10.11
N ALA A 175 -6.34 13.26 10.06
CA ALA A 175 -6.52 14.09 8.88
C ALA A 175 -5.59 15.30 8.99
N ASN A 176 -4.64 15.42 8.07
CA ASN A 176 -3.72 16.56 8.00
C ASN A 176 -4.01 17.36 6.73
N GLU A 177 -4.15 18.67 6.88
CA GLU A 177 -4.30 19.58 5.75
C GLU A 177 -2.92 19.83 5.12
N ILE A 178 -2.81 19.59 3.82
CA ILE A 178 -1.58 19.79 3.03
C ILE A 178 -1.74 20.86 1.95
N GLY A 179 -2.93 21.36 1.77
CA GLY A 179 -3.32 22.45 0.86
C GLY A 179 -4.80 22.81 1.07
N PRO A 180 -5.30 23.90 0.49
CA PRO A 180 -6.71 24.25 0.54
C PRO A 180 -7.58 23.10 0.05
N ASP A 181 -8.52 22.63 0.88
CA ASP A 181 -9.40 21.48 0.62
C ASP A 181 -8.68 20.16 0.27
N ILE A 182 -7.38 20.06 0.57
CA ILE A 182 -6.59 18.86 0.35
C ILE A 182 -6.13 18.31 1.70
N ARG A 183 -6.53 17.09 2.02
CA ARG A 183 -6.24 16.42 3.29
C ARG A 183 -5.70 15.03 3.09
N THR A 184 -4.74 14.64 3.92
CA THR A 184 -4.31 13.25 4.03
C THR A 184 -5.07 12.54 5.13
N ALA A 185 -5.31 11.25 4.95
CA ALA A 185 -5.86 10.36 5.96
C ALA A 185 -4.92 9.17 6.17
N HIS A 186 -4.50 8.94 7.41
CA HIS A 186 -3.73 7.74 7.75
C HIS A 186 -4.67 6.53 7.83
N LEU A 187 -4.46 5.58 6.92
CA LEU A 187 -5.28 4.38 6.71
C LEU A 187 -4.38 3.14 6.64
N PRO A 188 -3.72 2.79 7.76
CA PRO A 188 -2.76 1.69 7.80
C PRO A 188 -3.45 0.32 7.66
N GLY A 189 -2.64 -0.70 7.35
CA GLY A 189 -3.06 -2.10 7.27
C GLY A 189 -2.40 -2.83 6.13
N HIS A 190 -2.43 -2.32 4.89
CA HIS A 190 -1.60 -2.79 3.79
C HIS A 190 -0.11 -2.48 4.07
N SER A 191 0.17 -1.28 4.52
CA SER A 191 1.44 -0.86 5.12
C SER A 191 1.14 0.02 6.34
N PRO A 192 2.03 0.09 7.36
CA PRO A 192 1.78 0.86 8.58
C PRO A 192 1.75 2.38 8.35
N ASP A 193 2.27 2.85 7.23
CA ASP A 193 2.43 4.24 6.86
C ASP A 193 1.46 4.71 5.76
N CYS A 194 0.48 3.88 5.37
CA CYS A 194 -0.44 4.20 4.28
C CYS A 194 -1.19 5.52 4.47
N LEU A 195 -1.08 6.39 3.47
CA LEU A 195 -1.81 7.65 3.37
C LEU A 195 -2.74 7.64 2.16
N ALA A 196 -4.01 8.01 2.36
CA ALA A 196 -4.87 8.45 1.28
C ALA A 196 -4.86 9.98 1.19
N VAL A 197 -5.06 10.53 -0.01
CA VAL A 197 -5.15 11.99 -0.24
C VAL A 197 -6.53 12.33 -0.75
N ARG A 198 -7.30 13.03 0.05
CA ARG A 198 -8.65 13.53 -0.30
C ARG A 198 -8.54 14.92 -0.91
N LEU A 199 -9.16 15.11 -2.05
CA LEU A 199 -9.19 16.35 -2.84
C LEU A 199 -10.63 16.89 -2.81
N GLY A 200 -10.92 17.70 -1.81
CA GLY A 200 -12.28 18.15 -1.51
C GLY A 200 -13.26 16.99 -1.31
N ASP A 201 -14.45 17.14 -1.89
CA ASP A 201 -15.48 16.09 -1.97
C ASP A 201 -15.58 15.50 -3.38
N GLU A 202 -14.54 15.65 -4.21
CA GLU A 202 -14.57 15.29 -5.62
C GLU A 202 -13.69 14.09 -5.97
N ALA A 203 -12.53 13.93 -5.31
CA ALA A 203 -11.63 12.81 -5.59
C ALA A 203 -10.85 12.33 -4.35
N ILE A 204 -10.35 11.11 -4.43
CA ILE A 204 -9.46 10.53 -3.43
C ILE A 204 -8.40 9.64 -4.10
N ILE A 205 -7.13 9.91 -3.81
CA ILE A 205 -6.00 9.05 -4.18
C ILE A 205 -5.80 8.06 -3.03
N VAL A 206 -5.88 6.78 -3.30
CA VAL A 206 -5.93 5.73 -2.25
C VAL A 206 -4.69 4.83 -2.22
N GLY A 207 -3.72 5.02 -3.13
CA GLY A 207 -2.57 4.12 -3.22
C GLY A 207 -3.01 2.66 -3.33
N ASP A 208 -2.44 1.81 -2.50
CA ASP A 208 -2.76 0.39 -2.41
C ASP A 208 -3.76 0.02 -1.31
N ILE A 209 -4.38 1.03 -0.67
CA ILE A 209 -5.38 0.76 0.36
C ILE A 209 -6.62 0.09 -0.26
N ILE A 210 -7.01 0.51 -1.46
CA ILE A 210 -8.08 -0.11 -2.27
C ILE A 210 -7.62 -0.22 -3.73
N LEU A 211 -7.75 -1.43 -4.28
CA LEU A 211 -7.47 -1.74 -5.68
C LEU A 211 -8.72 -2.25 -6.39
N PRO A 212 -8.86 -2.03 -7.72
CA PRO A 212 -10.11 -2.30 -8.44
C PRO A 212 -10.57 -3.76 -8.40
N ASP A 213 -9.66 -4.70 -8.69
CA ASP A 213 -9.99 -6.11 -8.97
C ASP A 213 -9.13 -7.13 -8.22
N ILE A 214 -8.21 -6.66 -7.37
CA ILE A 214 -7.41 -7.48 -6.47
C ILE A 214 -7.54 -7.01 -5.04
N SER A 215 -7.31 -7.90 -4.07
CA SER A 215 -7.27 -7.55 -2.65
C SER A 215 -5.84 -7.20 -2.25
N PRO A 216 -5.60 -5.97 -1.75
CA PRO A 216 -4.35 -5.67 -1.08
C PRO A 216 -4.19 -6.59 0.14
N TRP A 217 -3.00 -7.15 0.28
CA TRP A 217 -2.72 -8.00 1.44
C TRP A 217 -2.44 -7.14 2.68
N PRO A 218 -2.98 -7.51 3.84
CA PRO A 218 -2.69 -6.79 5.08
C PRO A 218 -1.32 -7.22 5.64
N THR A 219 -0.63 -6.29 6.27
CA THR A 219 0.60 -6.60 7.02
C THR A 219 0.31 -7.61 8.14
N ARG A 220 1.34 -8.34 8.60
CA ARG A 220 1.25 -9.14 9.81
C ARG A 220 1.41 -8.23 11.04
N LYS A 221 0.57 -8.41 12.04
CA LYS A 221 0.70 -7.70 13.32
C LYS A 221 2.03 -7.99 14.02
N SER A 222 2.52 -9.22 13.90
CA SER A 222 3.80 -9.66 14.47
C SER A 222 5.02 -8.88 13.97
N LEU A 223 4.95 -8.27 12.78
CA LEU A 223 6.01 -7.39 12.28
C LEU A 223 6.27 -6.18 13.17
N PHE A 224 5.28 -5.73 13.93
CA PHE A 224 5.46 -4.65 14.89
C PHE A 224 6.62 -4.91 15.84
N ASN A 225 6.77 -6.14 16.33
CA ASN A 225 7.84 -6.49 17.29
C ASN A 225 9.25 -6.27 16.70
N GLU A 226 9.36 -6.36 15.37
CA GLU A 226 10.65 -6.17 14.68
C GLU A 226 11.00 -4.68 14.53
N VAL A 227 10.02 -3.80 14.52
CA VAL A 227 10.20 -2.36 14.26
C VAL A 227 9.85 -1.46 15.44
N ALA A 228 9.28 -2.00 16.51
CA ALA A 228 8.82 -1.23 17.66
C ALA A 228 9.87 -0.25 18.22
N ALA A 229 11.11 -0.69 18.34
CA ALA A 229 12.21 0.14 18.84
C ALA A 229 12.53 1.37 17.96
N VAL A 230 12.08 1.34 16.68
CA VAL A 230 12.34 2.39 15.70
C VAL A 230 11.20 3.39 15.62
N ILE A 231 9.97 2.89 15.71
CA ILE A 231 8.76 3.70 15.52
C ILE A 231 8.18 4.26 16.83
N ASP A 232 8.67 3.84 17.99
CA ASP A 232 8.29 4.32 19.32
C ASP A 232 8.65 5.80 19.57
N PRO A 233 7.95 6.44 20.53
CA PRO A 233 6.54 6.76 20.55
C PRO A 233 6.16 7.73 19.44
N PRO A 234 4.89 7.89 19.06
CA PRO A 234 3.67 7.50 19.75
C PRO A 234 3.07 6.13 19.30
N TYR A 235 3.77 5.37 18.48
CA TYR A 235 3.25 4.15 17.85
C TYR A 235 3.58 2.92 18.73
N THR A 236 2.91 2.84 19.88
CA THR A 236 3.15 1.76 20.87
C THR A 236 2.15 0.61 20.75
N ASP A 237 1.05 0.80 20.02
CA ASP A 237 0.04 -0.23 19.80
C ASP A 237 0.17 -0.85 18.40
N ALA A 238 0.59 -2.11 18.37
CA ALA A 238 0.70 -2.88 17.12
C ALA A 238 -0.62 -2.90 16.34
N ALA A 239 -1.74 -3.13 17.02
CA ALA A 239 -3.06 -3.24 16.39
C ALA A 239 -3.56 -1.92 15.81
N ALA A 240 -2.96 -0.79 16.13
CA ALA A 240 -3.32 0.50 15.57
C ALA A 240 -2.73 0.75 14.17
N ILE A 241 -1.63 0.03 13.80
CA ILE A 241 -0.87 0.30 12.57
C ILE A 241 -0.50 -0.95 11.77
N PHE A 242 -0.58 -2.15 12.35
CA PHE A 242 -0.30 -3.43 11.70
C PHE A 242 -1.44 -4.41 11.80
N GLY A 243 -1.52 -5.32 10.83
CA GLY A 243 -2.40 -6.47 10.84
C GLY A 243 -3.75 -6.25 10.18
N LEU A 244 -4.47 -7.36 10.00
CA LEU A 244 -5.77 -7.36 9.32
C LEU A 244 -6.82 -6.52 10.08
N ARG A 245 -6.82 -6.54 11.42
CA ARG A 245 -7.75 -5.72 12.22
C ARG A 245 -7.58 -4.22 11.93
N CYS A 246 -6.34 -3.78 11.84
CA CYS A 246 -6.01 -2.41 11.47
C CYS A 246 -6.52 -2.07 10.05
N TYR A 247 -6.34 -2.99 9.10
CA TYR A 247 -6.84 -2.81 7.74
C TYR A 247 -8.36 -2.73 7.67
N ILE A 248 -9.07 -3.58 8.44
CA ILE A 248 -10.54 -3.53 8.56
C ILE A 248 -11.02 -2.16 9.06
N ARG A 249 -10.36 -1.58 10.07
CA ARG A 249 -10.66 -0.22 10.54
C ARG A 249 -10.47 0.82 9.44
N SER A 250 -9.42 0.68 8.66
CA SER A 250 -9.15 1.57 7.51
C SER A 250 -10.22 1.44 6.43
N LEU A 251 -10.67 0.23 6.10
CA LEU A 251 -11.79 0.01 5.17
C LEU A 251 -13.09 0.62 5.67
N LYS A 252 -13.41 0.48 6.96
CA LYS A 252 -14.59 1.12 7.57
C LYS A 252 -14.54 2.64 7.53
N LYS A 253 -13.34 3.22 7.76
CA LYS A 253 -13.15 4.67 7.59
C LYS A 253 -13.38 5.11 6.14
N LEU A 254 -12.95 4.31 5.15
CA LEU A 254 -13.20 4.61 3.74
C LEU A 254 -14.69 4.52 3.38
N ILE A 255 -15.43 3.56 3.91
CA ILE A 255 -16.89 3.49 3.76
C ILE A 255 -17.55 4.77 4.30
N LYS A 256 -17.09 5.25 5.47
CA LYS A 256 -17.60 6.52 6.00
C LYS A 256 -17.23 7.71 5.11
N ILE A 257 -16.00 7.80 4.63
CA ILE A 257 -15.58 8.86 3.69
C ILE A 257 -16.45 8.86 2.43
N ALA A 258 -16.73 7.67 1.88
CA ALA A 258 -17.58 7.53 0.70
C ALA A 258 -19.04 7.94 0.97
N SER A 259 -19.56 7.60 2.16
CA SER A 259 -20.91 8.01 2.59
C SER A 259 -21.03 9.52 2.79
N ASP A 260 -19.98 10.15 3.35
CA ASP A 260 -19.94 11.60 3.59
C ASP A 260 -19.77 12.40 2.27
N ALA A 261 -19.17 11.78 1.24
CA ALA A 261 -18.94 12.38 -0.08
C ALA A 261 -19.22 11.36 -1.20
N PRO A 262 -20.50 11.14 -1.55
CA PRO A 262 -20.86 10.20 -2.60
C PRO A 262 -20.35 10.63 -3.98
N GLY A 263 -19.89 9.68 -4.78
CA GLY A 263 -19.45 9.93 -6.16
C GLY A 263 -18.00 10.41 -6.29
N LEU A 264 -17.16 10.25 -5.26
CA LEU A 264 -15.72 10.52 -5.34
C LEU A 264 -15.09 9.78 -6.52
N LEU A 265 -14.28 10.50 -7.32
CA LEU A 265 -13.36 9.86 -8.25
C LEU A 265 -12.25 9.17 -7.43
N VAL A 266 -12.21 7.84 -7.49
CA VAL A 266 -11.19 7.05 -6.78
C VAL A 266 -10.00 6.79 -7.70
N LEU A 267 -8.80 7.12 -7.23
CA LEU A 267 -7.54 7.04 -7.94
C LEU A 267 -6.62 6.02 -7.24
N PRO A 268 -6.68 4.72 -7.63
CA PRO A 268 -5.86 3.66 -7.07
C PRO A 268 -4.48 3.63 -7.73
N ALA A 269 -3.50 3.00 -7.08
CA ALA A 269 -2.15 2.93 -7.62
C ALA A 269 -1.97 1.81 -8.66
N HIS A 270 -2.81 0.78 -8.67
CA HIS A 270 -2.70 -0.32 -9.62
C HIS A 270 -4.01 -0.64 -10.30
N ARG A 271 -3.89 -1.25 -11.51
CA ARG A 271 -5.02 -1.80 -12.29
C ARG A 271 -6.15 -0.82 -12.61
N PHE A 272 -5.92 0.48 -12.47
CA PHE A 272 -6.91 1.50 -12.82
C PHE A 272 -7.25 1.47 -14.32
N TYR A 273 -6.22 1.31 -15.18
CA TYR A 273 -6.37 0.87 -16.56
C TYR A 273 -5.56 -0.40 -16.75
N TYR A 274 -6.20 -1.48 -17.18
CA TYR A 274 -5.58 -2.79 -17.26
C TYR A 274 -6.33 -3.68 -18.26
N HIS A 275 -5.61 -4.52 -19.03
CA HIS A 275 -6.16 -5.33 -20.13
C HIS A 275 -7.04 -4.52 -21.10
N GLY A 276 -6.55 -3.33 -21.51
CA GLY A 276 -7.23 -2.49 -22.49
C GLY A 276 -8.49 -1.80 -21.99
N ARG A 277 -8.80 -1.81 -20.69
CA ARG A 277 -10.01 -1.24 -20.10
C ARG A 277 -9.76 -0.45 -18.83
N TRP A 278 -10.63 0.51 -18.57
CA TRP A 278 -10.71 1.20 -17.30
C TRP A 278 -11.47 0.36 -16.28
N ASN A 279 -10.98 0.37 -15.05
CA ASN A 279 -11.60 -0.29 -13.90
C ASN A 279 -11.92 0.77 -12.83
N PRO A 280 -13.00 1.55 -13.00
CA PRO A 280 -13.39 2.56 -12.01
C PRO A 280 -13.78 1.88 -10.69
N VAL A 281 -13.47 2.55 -9.59
CA VAL A 281 -13.73 2.05 -8.23
C VAL A 281 -14.90 2.84 -7.63
N ASP A 282 -15.95 2.14 -7.25
CA ASP A 282 -16.93 2.64 -6.29
C ASP A 282 -16.36 2.41 -4.88
N LEU A 283 -16.00 3.49 -4.20
CA LEU A 283 -15.25 3.42 -2.94
C LEU A 283 -16.00 2.65 -1.86
N GLU A 284 -17.29 2.92 -1.71
CA GLU A 284 -18.11 2.30 -0.66
C GLU A 284 -18.31 0.80 -0.93
N ASN A 285 -18.74 0.46 -2.15
CA ASN A 285 -18.99 -0.91 -2.53
C ASN A 285 -17.70 -1.72 -2.52
N ARG A 286 -16.61 -1.19 -3.04
CA ARG A 286 -15.32 -1.90 -3.05
C ARG A 286 -14.76 -2.14 -1.65
N ALA A 287 -14.87 -1.17 -0.74
CA ALA A 287 -14.47 -1.36 0.65
C ALA A 287 -15.32 -2.43 1.35
N LYS A 288 -16.63 -2.47 1.09
CA LYS A 288 -17.53 -3.53 1.60
C LYS A 288 -17.18 -4.91 1.02
N GLU A 289 -16.86 -5.00 -0.27
CA GLU A 289 -16.40 -6.25 -0.91
C GLU A 289 -15.11 -6.77 -0.27
N LEU A 290 -14.14 -5.90 0.00
CA LEU A 290 -12.90 -6.27 0.67
C LEU A 290 -13.15 -6.75 2.11
N LEU A 291 -14.03 -6.10 2.86
CA LEU A 291 -14.45 -6.59 4.17
C LEU A 291 -15.05 -7.99 4.09
N ALA A 292 -15.99 -8.21 3.18
CA ALA A 292 -16.63 -9.51 2.96
C ALA A 292 -15.60 -10.57 2.53
N HIS A 293 -14.63 -10.20 1.69
CA HIS A 293 -13.54 -11.06 1.26
C HIS A 293 -12.68 -11.55 2.45
N HIS A 294 -12.27 -10.66 3.35
CA HIS A 294 -11.48 -11.05 4.53
C HIS A 294 -12.29 -11.89 5.53
N ILE A 295 -13.57 -11.59 5.72
CA ILE A 295 -14.48 -12.41 6.53
C ILE A 295 -14.58 -13.83 5.94
N ALA A 296 -14.83 -13.94 4.64
CA ALA A 296 -14.92 -15.23 3.96
C ALA A 296 -13.62 -16.04 4.08
N ARG A 297 -12.45 -15.37 3.95
CA ARG A 297 -11.15 -16.02 4.11
C ARG A 297 -10.92 -16.51 5.54
N CYS A 298 -11.29 -15.73 6.56
CA CYS A 298 -11.27 -16.18 7.96
C CYS A 298 -12.08 -17.46 8.16
N GLY A 299 -13.30 -17.49 7.63
CA GLY A 299 -14.15 -18.68 7.65
C GLY A 299 -13.51 -19.89 6.95
N ALA A 300 -12.95 -19.69 5.76
CA ALA A 300 -12.27 -20.75 5.02
C ALA A 300 -11.05 -21.30 5.77
N ILE A 301 -10.27 -20.45 6.44
CA ILE A 301 -9.14 -20.87 7.28
C ILE A 301 -9.62 -21.76 8.43
N ILE A 302 -10.69 -21.36 9.14
CA ILE A 302 -11.27 -22.17 10.21
C ILE A 302 -11.74 -23.53 9.67
N ASP A 303 -12.38 -23.57 8.50
CA ASP A 303 -12.85 -24.81 7.87
C ASP A 303 -11.68 -25.75 7.52
N ILE A 304 -10.58 -25.21 7.02
CA ILE A 304 -9.35 -26.00 6.76
C ILE A 304 -8.80 -26.58 8.06
N LEU A 305 -8.83 -25.81 9.15
CA LEU A 305 -8.31 -26.20 10.46
C LEU A 305 -9.20 -27.21 11.21
N LYS A 306 -10.45 -27.43 10.80
CA LYS A 306 -11.30 -28.51 11.32
C LYS A 306 -10.69 -29.91 11.12
N ASN A 307 -9.80 -30.06 10.15
CA ASN A 307 -9.09 -31.30 9.84
C ASN A 307 -7.75 -31.46 10.59
N GLY A 308 -7.53 -30.69 11.64
CA GLY A 308 -6.33 -30.69 12.48
C GLY A 308 -5.45 -29.47 12.31
N ALA A 309 -4.44 -29.34 13.17
CA ALA A 309 -3.51 -28.23 13.15
C ALA A 309 -2.68 -28.21 11.86
N LYS A 310 -2.42 -27.00 11.32
CA LYS A 310 -1.67 -26.78 10.08
C LYS A 310 -0.78 -25.56 10.18
N THR A 311 0.33 -25.56 9.45
CA THR A 311 1.17 -24.36 9.27
C THR A 311 0.51 -23.36 8.31
N ALA A 312 1.03 -22.14 8.27
CA ALA A 312 0.53 -21.12 7.34
C ALA A 312 0.69 -21.57 5.87
N GLU A 313 1.81 -22.24 5.55
CA GLU A 313 2.09 -22.78 4.22
C GLU A 313 1.10 -23.89 3.83
N GLU A 314 0.76 -24.79 4.78
CA GLU A 314 -0.22 -25.85 4.55
C GLU A 314 -1.63 -25.29 4.35
N ILE A 315 -2.00 -24.24 5.10
CA ILE A 315 -3.27 -23.53 4.93
C ILE A 315 -3.27 -22.81 3.58
N ALA A 316 -2.20 -22.11 3.22
CA ALA A 316 -2.06 -21.43 1.93
C ALA A 316 -2.20 -22.42 0.77
N ALA A 317 -1.52 -23.57 0.84
CA ALA A 317 -1.61 -24.63 -0.17
C ALA A 317 -3.01 -25.24 -0.32
N ALA A 318 -3.81 -25.22 0.74
CA ALA A 318 -5.19 -25.70 0.72
C ALA A 318 -6.21 -24.62 0.27
N HIS A 319 -5.85 -23.34 0.36
CA HIS A 319 -6.75 -22.21 0.11
C HIS A 319 -6.57 -21.57 -1.27
N PHE A 320 -5.33 -21.37 -1.71
CA PHE A 320 -5.01 -20.65 -2.94
C PHE A 320 -4.84 -21.61 -4.15
N GLU A 321 -5.14 -21.10 -5.34
CA GLU A 321 -4.86 -21.79 -6.60
C GLU A 321 -3.35 -22.00 -6.78
N LYS A 322 -2.97 -23.11 -7.44
CA LYS A 322 -1.56 -23.55 -7.53
C LYS A 322 -0.65 -22.55 -8.24
N ASP A 323 -1.14 -21.92 -9.29
CA ASP A 323 -0.41 -20.90 -10.05
C ASP A 323 -0.10 -19.65 -9.23
N LEU A 324 -0.97 -19.28 -8.28
CA LEU A 324 -0.70 -18.20 -7.33
C LEU A 324 0.39 -18.53 -6.29
N LEU A 325 0.72 -19.80 -6.13
CA LEU A 325 1.73 -20.27 -5.18
C LEU A 325 3.13 -20.45 -5.81
N GLU A 326 3.28 -20.17 -7.10
CA GLU A 326 4.57 -20.31 -7.78
C GLU A 326 5.55 -19.20 -7.36
N GLY A 327 6.83 -19.54 -7.24
CA GLY A 327 7.90 -18.60 -6.89
C GLY A 327 7.66 -17.93 -5.54
N TYR A 328 7.69 -16.60 -5.53
CA TYR A 328 7.42 -15.80 -4.32
C TYR A 328 5.95 -15.80 -3.90
N GLY A 329 5.03 -16.25 -4.76
CA GLY A 329 3.61 -16.33 -4.47
C GLY A 329 3.30 -17.18 -3.24
N SER A 330 4.01 -18.29 -3.03
CA SER A 330 3.86 -19.14 -1.83
C SER A 330 4.16 -18.38 -0.54
N ILE A 331 5.19 -17.53 -0.55
CA ILE A 331 5.57 -16.72 0.61
C ILE A 331 4.52 -15.65 0.89
N MET A 332 4.02 -15.00 -0.15
CA MET A 332 2.98 -13.98 -0.03
C MET A 332 1.67 -14.57 0.49
N ALA A 333 1.26 -15.71 -0.08
CA ALA A 333 0.08 -16.45 0.38
C ALA A 333 0.20 -16.87 1.85
N ALA A 334 1.36 -17.41 2.27
CA ALA A 334 1.60 -17.77 3.66
C ALA A 334 1.55 -16.53 4.58
N ASN A 335 2.11 -15.39 4.18
CA ASN A 335 2.04 -14.15 4.95
C ASN A 335 0.61 -13.63 5.08
N GLU A 336 -0.20 -13.72 4.04
CA GLU A 336 -1.61 -13.36 4.09
C GLU A 336 -2.38 -14.26 5.04
N ILE A 337 -2.13 -15.59 5.03
CA ILE A 337 -2.70 -16.51 6.00
C ILE A 337 -2.30 -16.14 7.43
N VAL A 338 -1.03 -15.80 7.68
CA VAL A 338 -0.58 -15.37 9.02
C VAL A 338 -1.36 -14.15 9.49
N SER A 339 -1.56 -13.14 8.65
CA SER A 339 -2.33 -11.92 9.01
C SER A 339 -3.76 -12.26 9.43
N HIS A 340 -4.41 -13.21 8.76
CA HIS A 340 -5.76 -13.68 9.11
C HIS A 340 -5.75 -14.54 10.38
N CYS A 341 -4.76 -15.43 10.55
CA CYS A 341 -4.62 -16.23 11.77
C CYS A 341 -4.37 -15.35 12.99
N GLU A 342 -3.60 -14.27 12.87
CA GLU A 342 -3.38 -13.32 13.96
C GLU A 342 -4.70 -12.67 14.41
N LEU A 343 -5.59 -12.28 13.50
CA LEU A 343 -6.93 -11.78 13.84
C LEU A 343 -7.78 -12.88 14.50
N LEU A 344 -7.76 -14.10 13.95
CA LEU A 344 -8.51 -15.24 14.51
C LEU A 344 -8.00 -15.66 15.90
N ILE A 345 -6.73 -15.46 16.20
CA ILE A 345 -6.16 -15.65 17.54
C ILE A 345 -6.70 -14.57 18.50
N GLU A 346 -6.77 -13.34 18.07
CA GLU A 346 -7.33 -12.23 18.87
C GLU A 346 -8.81 -12.45 19.22
N SER A 347 -9.59 -13.00 18.31
CA SER A 347 -10.99 -13.35 18.54
C SER A 347 -11.19 -14.68 19.30
N GLY A 348 -10.11 -15.43 19.54
CA GLY A 348 -10.17 -16.72 20.25
C GLY A 348 -10.66 -17.89 19.39
N ASP A 349 -10.78 -17.74 18.07
CA ASP A 349 -11.27 -18.77 17.16
C ASP A 349 -10.17 -19.74 16.72
N VAL A 350 -8.91 -19.30 16.82
CA VAL A 350 -7.71 -20.07 16.50
C VAL A 350 -6.69 -19.93 17.62
N VAL A 351 -5.89 -20.95 17.82
CA VAL A 351 -4.72 -20.92 18.73
C VAL A 351 -3.46 -21.33 17.98
N ALA A 352 -2.34 -20.72 18.33
CA ALA A 352 -1.03 -21.17 17.87
C ALA A 352 -0.61 -22.42 18.64
N VAL A 353 -0.11 -23.43 17.92
CA VAL A 353 0.36 -24.70 18.48
C VAL A 353 1.74 -25.05 17.90
N ASN A 354 2.61 -25.66 18.73
CA ASN A 354 3.92 -26.17 18.30
C ASN A 354 4.77 -25.18 17.47
N GLY A 355 4.75 -23.88 17.84
CA GLY A 355 5.66 -22.85 17.28
C GLY A 355 5.17 -22.24 15.96
N ASN A 356 4.71 -23.01 14.98
CA ASN A 356 4.39 -22.51 13.63
C ASN A 356 3.02 -22.95 13.10
N ALA A 357 2.28 -23.77 13.83
CA ALA A 357 0.98 -24.28 13.38
C ALA A 357 -0.16 -23.57 14.10
N TYR A 358 -1.34 -23.62 13.49
CA TYR A 358 -2.60 -23.07 13.96
C TYR A 358 -3.62 -24.18 14.12
N ALA A 359 -4.48 -24.09 15.12
CA ALA A 359 -5.58 -25.03 15.33
C ALA A 359 -6.86 -24.24 15.66
N ALA A 360 -7.99 -24.67 15.11
CA ALA A 360 -9.29 -24.10 15.43
C ALA A 360 -9.70 -24.49 16.86
N THR A 361 -10.27 -23.54 17.60
CA THR A 361 -10.78 -23.77 18.98
C THR A 361 -12.21 -24.30 19.00
N GLY A 362 -12.94 -24.15 17.89
CA GLY A 362 -14.37 -24.41 17.80
C GLY A 362 -15.24 -23.18 18.10
N SER A 363 -14.62 -22.03 18.43
CA SER A 363 -15.29 -20.74 18.51
C SER A 363 -15.50 -20.13 17.12
N MET A 364 -16.41 -19.15 17.00
CA MET A 364 -16.70 -18.38 15.77
C MET A 364 -17.07 -16.93 16.16
N GLN A 365 -16.13 -16.22 16.79
CA GLN A 365 -16.35 -14.85 17.30
C GLN A 365 -15.89 -13.77 16.32
N PHE A 366 -15.00 -14.09 15.40
CA PHE A 366 -14.33 -13.10 14.51
C PHE A 366 -15.32 -12.24 13.72
N GLU A 367 -16.47 -12.80 13.29
CA GLU A 367 -17.46 -12.03 12.53
C GLU A 367 -18.09 -10.92 13.40
N THR A 368 -18.43 -11.25 14.65
CA THR A 368 -18.96 -10.29 15.61
C THR A 368 -17.92 -9.22 15.91
N ASP A 369 -16.69 -9.63 16.20
CA ASP A 369 -15.58 -8.72 16.48
C ASP A 369 -15.32 -7.76 15.31
N ILE A 370 -15.34 -8.26 14.07
CA ILE A 370 -15.18 -7.41 12.87
C ILE A 370 -16.36 -6.45 12.72
N GLN A 371 -17.59 -6.88 13.01
CA GLN A 371 -18.77 -6.00 12.90
C GLN A 371 -18.75 -4.89 13.95
N GLU A 372 -18.31 -5.19 15.17
CA GLU A 372 -18.21 -4.24 16.28
C GLU A 372 -16.99 -3.30 16.18
N GLU A 373 -16.02 -3.61 15.33
CA GLU A 373 -14.83 -2.79 15.13
C GLU A 373 -15.22 -1.42 14.55
N ILE A 374 -14.89 -0.34 15.27
CA ILE A 374 -15.23 1.05 14.90
C ILE A 374 -13.99 1.82 14.41
#